data_974db0e435cebc61436c90494bfc9941
#
_entry.id   974db0e435cebc61436c90494bfc9941
#
_cell.length_a   1.000
_cell.length_b   1.000
_cell.length_c   1.000
_cell.angle_alpha   90.00
_cell.angle_beta   90.00
_cell.angle_gamma   90.00
#
_symmetry.space_group_name_H-M   'P 1'
#
loop_
_entity.id
_entity.type
_entity.pdbx_description
1 polymer ?
#
loop_
_entity_poly.entity_id
_entity_poly.type
_entity_poly.pdbx_seq_one_letter_code
_entity_poly.pdbx_strand_id
1 'polypeptide(L)'
;MDCIPALKALGEETRLRIMRLLFDDQLNVTQISERLHVSIYNISKHLRIMTEAGLLETEKSGKQRLYRVADGLKHQMGRDLPVLDLGCCTFRLDRFLPK
;
A
#
# COMPACT_ATOMS: atom_id res chain seq x y z
N MET A 1 5.71 11.48 9.54
CA MET A 1 5.85 11.17 8.10
C MET A 1 5.94 12.46 7.30
N ASP A 2 6.85 12.49 6.36
CA ASP A 2 6.95 13.62 5.43
C ASP A 2 5.86 13.46 4.37
N CYS A 3 4.96 14.42 4.29
CA CYS A 3 3.78 14.30 3.44
C CYS A 3 4.06 14.42 1.95
N ILE A 4 5.04 15.22 1.55
CA ILE A 4 5.26 15.41 0.12
C ILE A 4 5.72 14.13 -0.58
N PRO A 5 6.74 13.40 -0.08
CA PRO A 5 7.09 12.11 -0.69
C PRO A 5 5.93 11.11 -0.67
N ALA A 6 5.15 11.09 0.41
CA ALA A 6 4.02 10.19 0.51
C ALA A 6 2.95 10.52 -0.54
N LEU A 7 2.64 11.80 -0.72
CA LEU A 7 1.67 12.22 -1.72
C LEU A 7 2.14 11.90 -3.13
N LYS A 8 3.43 12.12 -3.41
CA LYS A 8 3.97 11.79 -4.71
C LYS A 8 3.88 10.29 -5.00
N ALA A 9 4.18 9.47 -3.98
CA ALA A 9 4.09 8.03 -4.13
C ALA A 9 2.67 7.58 -4.39
N LEU A 10 1.68 8.22 -3.76
CA LEU A 10 0.28 7.87 -3.92
C LEU A 10 -0.35 8.45 -5.18
N GLY A 11 0.32 9.36 -5.87
CA GLY A 11 -0.20 9.97 -7.08
C GLY A 11 -0.06 9.09 -8.31
N GLU A 12 -0.26 7.77 -8.18
CA GLU A 12 -0.14 6.83 -9.26
C GLU A 12 -1.12 5.69 -9.02
N GLU A 13 -1.88 5.32 -10.03
CA GLU A 13 -3.00 4.39 -9.88
C GLU A 13 -2.60 3.03 -9.32
N THR A 14 -1.52 2.43 -9.84
CA THR A 14 -1.10 1.11 -9.38
C THR A 14 -0.73 1.14 -7.91
N ARG A 15 -0.07 2.21 -7.47
CA ARG A 15 0.31 2.33 -6.06
C ARG A 15 -0.91 2.50 -5.15
N LEU A 16 -1.92 3.22 -5.60
CA LEU A 16 -3.17 3.31 -4.85
C LEU A 16 -3.86 1.95 -4.74
N ARG A 17 -3.84 1.18 -5.82
CA ARG A 17 -4.40 -0.17 -5.81
C ARG A 17 -3.64 -1.09 -4.88
N ILE A 18 -2.31 -0.96 -4.84
CA ILE A 18 -1.49 -1.72 -3.89
C ILE A 18 -1.87 -1.36 -2.44
N MET A 19 -2.00 -0.05 -2.17
CA MET A 19 -2.41 0.37 -0.82
C MET A 19 -3.76 -0.21 -0.42
N ARG A 20 -4.73 -0.19 -1.35
CA ARG A 20 -6.05 -0.75 -1.06
C ARG A 20 -5.95 -2.25 -0.77
N LEU A 21 -5.16 -2.96 -1.55
CA LEU A 21 -4.99 -4.40 -1.37
C LEU A 21 -4.33 -4.71 -0.03
N LEU A 22 -3.26 -4.00 0.30
CA LEU A 22 -2.51 -4.26 1.52
C LEU A 22 -3.17 -3.69 2.77
N PHE A 23 -4.23 -2.89 2.59
CA PHE A 23 -4.97 -2.40 3.75
C PHE A 23 -5.56 -3.56 4.56
N ASP A 24 -5.98 -4.62 3.89
CA ASP A 24 -6.63 -5.76 4.53
C ASP A 24 -5.68 -6.93 4.81
N ASP A 25 -4.63 -7.08 4.01
CA ASP A 25 -3.76 -8.27 4.08
C ASP A 25 -2.30 -7.91 3.95
N GLN A 26 -1.42 -8.73 4.59
CA GLN A 26 0.01 -8.70 4.27
C GLN A 26 0.24 -9.68 3.14
N LEU A 27 0.98 -9.27 2.12
CA LEU A 27 1.20 -10.09 0.94
C LEU A 27 2.63 -9.95 0.46
N ASN A 28 3.14 -10.99 -0.21
CA ASN A 28 4.43 -10.92 -0.86
C ASN A 28 4.28 -10.38 -2.29
N VAL A 29 5.40 -10.12 -2.96
CA VAL A 29 5.38 -9.49 -4.29
C VAL A 29 4.66 -10.37 -5.31
N THR A 30 4.81 -11.68 -5.24
CA THR A 30 4.15 -12.59 -6.17
C THR A 30 2.63 -12.53 -6.02
N GLN A 31 2.16 -12.54 -4.78
CA GLN A 31 0.73 -12.45 -4.51
C GLN A 31 0.14 -11.13 -5.00
N ILE A 32 0.85 -10.03 -4.78
CA ILE A 32 0.38 -8.72 -5.25
C ILE A 32 0.33 -8.69 -6.77
N SER A 33 1.37 -9.20 -7.41
CA SER A 33 1.45 -9.27 -8.87
C SER A 33 0.26 -10.05 -9.43
N GLU A 34 -0.03 -11.19 -8.84
CA GLU A 34 -1.14 -12.03 -9.32
C GLU A 34 -2.50 -11.35 -9.13
N ARG A 35 -2.69 -10.71 -7.97
CA ARG A 35 -3.96 -10.04 -7.66
C ARG A 35 -4.23 -8.86 -8.57
N LEU A 36 -3.20 -8.10 -8.91
CA LEU A 36 -3.36 -6.86 -9.68
C LEU A 36 -3.09 -7.04 -11.17
N HIS A 37 -2.63 -8.22 -11.59
CA HIS A 37 -2.28 -8.51 -12.99
C HIS A 37 -1.21 -7.53 -13.51
N VAL A 38 -0.21 -7.29 -12.68
CA VAL A 38 0.93 -6.43 -13.02
C VAL A 38 2.20 -7.26 -12.79
N SER A 39 3.19 -7.09 -13.66
CA SER A 39 4.40 -7.91 -13.58
C SER A 39 5.11 -7.76 -12.24
N ILE A 40 5.79 -8.83 -11.82
CA ILE A 40 6.56 -8.82 -10.57
C ILE A 40 7.59 -7.70 -10.60
N TYR A 41 8.22 -7.47 -11.76
CA TYR A 41 9.22 -6.41 -11.91
C TYR A 41 8.62 -5.03 -11.57
N ASN A 42 7.45 -4.73 -12.15
CA ASN A 42 6.81 -3.44 -11.91
C ASN A 42 6.29 -3.31 -10.49
N ILE A 43 5.71 -4.38 -9.95
CA ILE A 43 5.26 -4.37 -8.55
C ILE A 43 6.45 -4.12 -7.62
N SER A 44 7.58 -4.79 -7.86
CA SER A 44 8.77 -4.59 -7.01
C SER A 44 9.24 -3.14 -7.02
N LYS A 45 9.20 -2.47 -8.18
CA LYS A 45 9.56 -1.06 -8.26
C LYS A 45 8.61 -0.19 -7.44
N HIS A 46 7.32 -0.43 -7.58
CA HIS A 46 6.31 0.32 -6.82
C HIS A 46 6.46 0.09 -5.32
N LEU A 47 6.68 -1.15 -4.91
CA LEU A 47 6.83 -1.46 -3.49
C LEU A 47 8.04 -0.76 -2.88
N ARG A 48 9.14 -0.69 -3.63
CA ARG A 48 10.33 0.01 -3.14
C ARG A 48 10.04 1.50 -2.93
N ILE A 49 9.42 2.13 -3.93
CA ILE A 49 9.07 3.56 -3.83
C ILE A 49 8.17 3.80 -2.62
N MET A 50 7.16 2.95 -2.43
CA MET A 50 6.20 3.12 -1.34
C MET A 50 6.84 2.87 0.02
N THR A 51 7.74 1.90 0.11
CA THR A 51 8.44 1.62 1.35
C THR A 51 9.37 2.77 1.72
N GLU A 52 10.10 3.30 0.74
CA GLU A 52 11.00 4.43 0.97
C GLU A 52 10.23 5.70 1.38
N ALA A 53 9.01 5.85 0.89
CA ALA A 53 8.16 6.98 1.26
C ALA A 53 7.50 6.81 2.63
N GLY A 54 7.69 5.67 3.29
CA GLY A 54 7.11 5.43 4.61
C GLY A 54 5.69 4.91 4.59
N LEU A 55 5.17 4.55 3.41
CA LEU A 55 3.78 4.08 3.29
C LEU A 55 3.63 2.61 3.64
N LEU A 56 4.67 1.82 3.44
CA LEU A 56 4.64 0.38 3.67
C LEU A 56 5.75 -0.03 4.62
N GLU A 57 5.49 -1.10 5.33
CA GLU A 57 6.48 -1.79 6.16
C GLU A 57 6.62 -3.21 5.66
N THR A 58 7.77 -3.81 5.91
CA THR A 58 8.05 -5.16 5.48
C THR A 58 8.39 -6.04 6.67
N GLU A 59 8.10 -7.32 6.51
CA GLU A 59 8.44 -8.32 7.51
C GLU A 59 8.97 -9.54 6.78
N LYS A 60 10.11 -10.04 7.21
CA LYS A 60 10.66 -11.24 6.62
C LYS A 60 10.01 -12.47 7.25
N SER A 61 9.48 -13.35 6.41
CA SER A 61 8.83 -14.57 6.86
C SER A 61 9.43 -15.73 6.06
N GLY A 62 10.36 -16.45 6.67
CA GLY A 62 11.10 -17.48 5.96
C GLY A 62 11.94 -16.88 4.85
N LYS A 63 11.75 -17.37 3.62
CA LYS A 63 12.47 -16.86 2.45
C LYS A 63 11.75 -15.75 1.74
N GLN A 64 10.56 -15.38 2.18
CA GLN A 64 9.78 -14.35 1.53
C GLN A 64 9.70 -13.10 2.39
N ARG A 65 9.35 -11.99 1.74
CA ARG A 65 9.14 -10.71 2.40
C ARG A 65 7.68 -10.33 2.24
N LEU A 66 7.03 -10.08 3.36
CA LEU A 66 5.64 -9.65 3.36
C LEU A 66 5.58 -8.12 3.47
N TYR A 67 4.67 -7.53 2.73
CA TYR A 67 4.45 -6.09 2.74
C TYR A 67 3.11 -5.78 3.37
N ARG A 68 3.05 -4.71 4.13
CA ARG A 68 1.81 -4.25 4.77
C ARG A 68 1.81 -2.74 4.85
N VAL A 69 0.63 -2.16 5.03
CA VAL A 69 0.53 -0.72 5.26
C VAL A 69 1.22 -0.38 6.58
N ALA A 70 2.00 0.70 6.59
CA ALA A 70 2.75 1.09 7.79
C ALA A 70 1.80 1.33 8.96
N ASP A 71 2.26 0.92 10.16
CA ASP A 71 1.47 1.09 11.37
C ASP A 71 1.16 2.57 11.61
N GLY A 72 -0.06 2.83 12.03
CA GLY A 72 -0.51 4.18 12.31
C GLY A 72 -1.13 4.91 11.12
N LEU A 73 -0.97 4.39 9.90
CA LEU A 73 -1.61 5.00 8.74
C LEU A 73 -3.02 4.47 8.49
N LYS A 74 -3.31 3.27 8.96
CA LYS A 74 -4.63 2.68 8.73
C LYS A 74 -5.64 3.28 9.68
N HIS A 75 -6.78 3.66 9.14
CA HIS A 75 -7.86 4.22 9.93
C HIS A 75 -9.18 3.77 9.33
N GLN A 76 -10.15 3.47 10.16
CA GLN A 76 -11.47 3.08 9.70
C GLN A 76 -12.48 4.07 10.21
N MET A 77 -13.31 4.57 9.30
CA MET A 77 -14.37 5.50 9.64
C MET A 77 -15.73 4.83 9.44
N GLY A 78 -16.59 4.99 10.44
CA GLY A 78 -17.97 4.51 10.34
C GLY A 78 -18.03 3.01 10.07
N ARG A 79 -18.51 2.64 8.90
CA ARG A 79 -18.76 1.23 8.54
C ARG A 79 -17.57 0.62 7.80
N ASP A 80 -16.43 0.56 8.47
CA ASP A 80 -15.25 -0.11 7.93
C ASP A 80 -14.77 0.47 6.60
N LEU A 81 -14.95 1.78 6.41
CA LEU A 81 -14.39 2.44 5.24
C LEU A 81 -12.88 2.51 5.39
N PRO A 82 -12.13 1.96 4.43
CA PRO A 82 -10.66 2.00 4.49
C PRO A 82 -10.17 3.41 4.23
N VAL A 83 -9.59 4.01 5.26
CA VAL A 83 -9.04 5.37 5.20
C VAL A 83 -7.56 5.31 5.54
N LEU A 84 -6.77 5.99 4.74
CA LEU A 84 -5.34 6.15 4.96
C LEU A 84 -5.11 7.54 5.55
N ASP A 85 -4.60 7.59 6.77
CA ASP A 85 -4.38 8.85 7.47
C ASP A 85 -2.88 9.13 7.51
N LEU A 86 -2.45 10.14 6.74
CA LEU A 86 -1.05 10.55 6.67
C LEU A 86 -0.70 11.62 7.69
N GLY A 87 -1.68 12.06 8.48
CA GLY A 87 -1.47 13.14 9.44
C GLY A 87 -1.74 14.52 8.84
N CYS A 88 -1.24 14.77 7.64
CA CYS A 88 -1.49 16.03 6.93
C CYS A 88 -2.75 15.98 6.08
N CYS A 89 -3.22 14.79 5.76
CA CYS A 89 -4.42 14.58 4.96
C CYS A 89 -4.85 13.14 5.09
N THR A 90 -6.04 12.84 4.59
CA THR A 90 -6.57 11.48 4.59
C THR A 90 -7.04 11.10 3.19
N PHE A 91 -7.01 9.80 2.89
CA PHE A 91 -7.48 9.25 1.63
C PHE A 91 -8.47 8.14 1.90
N ARG A 92 -9.56 8.15 1.18
CA ARG A 92 -10.49 7.02 1.18
C ARG A 92 -10.05 6.05 0.09
N LEU A 93 -9.88 4.80 0.46
CA LEU A 93 -9.38 3.76 -0.45
C LEU A 93 -10.50 2.87 -1.00
N ASP A 94 -11.74 3.11 -0.61
CA ASP A 94 -12.86 2.27 -1.02
C ASP A 94 -13.14 2.31 -2.52
N ARG A 95 -12.60 3.32 -3.21
CA ARG A 95 -12.78 3.45 -4.65
C ARG A 95 -11.66 2.83 -5.48
N PHE A 96 -10.63 2.32 -4.85
CA PHE A 96 -9.46 1.75 -5.53
C PHE A 96 -9.46 0.25 -5.32
N LEU A 97 -10.35 -0.44 -6.03
CA LEU A 97 -10.49 -1.87 -5.87
C LEU A 97 -9.29 -2.60 -6.46
N PRO A 98 -8.73 -3.57 -5.73
CA PRO A 98 -7.59 -4.35 -6.21
C PRO A 98 -8.10 -5.46 -7.13
N LYS A 99 -8.19 -5.19 -8.37
CA LYS A 99 -8.62 -6.23 -9.31
C LYS A 99 -7.46 -6.84 -10.04
#